data_5e88f56ee155e1f0e8f510b3d1c76eb2
#
_entry.id   5e88f56ee155e1f0e8f510b3d1c76eb2
#
_cell.length_a   1.000
_cell.length_b   1.000
_cell.length_c   1.000
_cell.angle_alpha   90.00
_cell.angle_beta   90.00
_cell.angle_gamma   90.00
#
_symmetry.space_group_name_H-M   'P 1'
#
loop_
_entity.id
_entity.type
_entity.pdbx_description
1 polymer ?
#
loop_
_entity_poly.entity_id
_entity_poly.type
_entity_poly.pdbx_seq_one_letter_code
_entity_poly.pdbx_strand_id
1 'polypeptide(L)' 'MALSVLISEPALLPELVSALAHSECITQRVGSNACRVVHVFAGHPEEALTELVFFVRAWQLAHPGVSAFVTG' A
#
# COMPACT_ATOMS: atom_id res chain seq x y z
N MET A 1 9.96 -8.87 -6.66
CA MET A 1 9.94 -7.42 -6.94
C MET A 1 9.18 -6.72 -5.84
N ALA A 2 9.76 -5.70 -5.24
CA ALA A 2 9.10 -4.95 -4.17
C ALA A 2 8.30 -3.80 -4.77
N LEU A 3 7.09 -3.63 -4.26
CA LEU A 3 6.23 -2.50 -4.59
C LEU A 3 6.30 -1.49 -3.45
N SER A 4 6.02 -0.24 -3.76
CA SER A 4 5.98 0.82 -2.76
C SER A 4 4.68 1.58 -2.85
N VAL A 5 4.19 2.06 -1.71
CA VAL A 5 3.03 2.95 -1.65
C VAL A 5 3.48 4.27 -1.05
N LEU A 6 3.18 5.36 -1.74
CA LEU A 6 3.39 6.71 -1.26
C LEU A 6 2.04 7.32 -0.90
N ILE A 7 2.02 8.10 0.17
CA ILE A 7 0.80 8.72 0.68
C ILE A 7 1.02 10.23 0.86
N SER A 8 0.00 11.03 0.54
CA SER A 8 0.07 12.48 0.66
C SER A 8 0.00 12.97 2.11
N GLU A 9 -0.54 12.14 3.02
CA GLU A 9 -0.72 12.50 4.42
C GLU A 9 0.08 11.56 5.31
N PRO A 10 1.30 11.95 5.75
CA PRO A 10 2.16 11.07 6.55
C PRO A 10 1.52 10.57 7.85
N ALA A 11 0.63 11.36 8.43
CA ALA A 11 -0.05 10.98 9.67
C ALA A 11 -0.92 9.74 9.52
N LEU A 12 -1.34 9.42 8.30
CA LEU A 12 -2.18 8.24 8.03
C LEU A 12 -1.40 7.02 7.59
N LEU A 13 -0.07 7.13 7.46
CA LEU A 13 0.75 5.99 7.06
C LEU A 13 0.62 4.80 8.01
N PRO A 14 0.63 4.95 9.34
CA PRO A 14 0.42 3.82 10.24
C PRO A 14 -0.92 3.11 10.03
N GLU A 15 -1.96 3.86 9.73
CA GLU A 15 -3.28 3.30 9.46
C GLU A 15 -3.29 2.50 8.16
N LEU A 16 -2.65 3.02 7.11
CA LEU A 16 -2.50 2.30 5.84
C LEU A 16 -1.69 1.02 6.01
N VAL A 17 -0.58 1.10 6.74
CA VAL A 17 0.27 -0.08 7.03
C VAL A 17 -0.52 -1.15 7.78
N SER A 18 -1.32 -0.76 8.78
CA SER A 18 -2.17 -1.69 9.51
C SER A 18 -3.20 -2.35 8.59
N ALA A 19 -3.83 -1.58 7.71
CA ALA A 19 -4.80 -2.11 6.75
C ALA A 19 -4.16 -3.10 5.78
N LEU A 20 -2.95 -2.78 5.29
CA LEU A 20 -2.20 -3.68 4.40
C LEU A 20 -1.84 -4.99 5.10
N ALA A 21 -1.46 -4.92 6.37
CA ALA A 21 -1.14 -6.12 7.14
C ALA A 21 -2.35 -7.06 7.26
N HIS A 22 -3.56 -6.50 7.35
CA HIS A 22 -4.79 -7.30 7.36
C HIS A 22 -5.13 -7.90 5.99
N SER A 23 -4.52 -7.40 4.93
CA SER A 23 -4.71 -7.90 3.56
C SER A 23 -3.56 -8.81 3.13
N GLU A 24 -2.90 -9.44 4.08
CA GLU A 24 -1.84 -10.44 3.82
C GLU A 24 -0.62 -9.85 3.11
N CYS A 25 -0.32 -8.60 3.42
CA CYS A 25 0.87 -7.92 2.92
C CYS A 25 1.89 -7.74 4.03
N ILE A 26 3.15 -7.94 3.69
CA ILE A 26 4.27 -7.57 4.56
C ILE A 26 4.69 -6.16 4.18
N THR A 27 4.76 -5.27 5.15
CA THR A 27 5.09 -3.87 4.92
C THR A 27 6.32 -3.45 5.68
N GLN A 28 7.08 -2.52 5.11
CA GLN A 28 8.23 -1.89 5.76
C GLN A 28 8.17 -0.39 5.47
N ARG A 29 8.17 0.42 6.53
CA ARG A 29 8.22 1.86 6.36
C ARG A 29 9.60 2.27 5.85
N VAL A 30 9.61 3.09 4.78
CA VAL A 30 10.86 3.55 4.16
C VAL A 30 10.98 5.08 4.16
N GLY A 31 10.15 5.74 4.93
CA GLY A 31 10.14 7.20 5.02
C GLY A 31 8.92 7.66 5.82
N SER A 32 8.72 8.96 5.90
CA SER A 32 7.58 9.53 6.62
C SER A 32 6.25 9.31 5.89
N ASN A 33 6.30 9.11 4.57
CA ASN A 33 5.11 9.03 3.73
C ASN A 33 5.13 7.86 2.75
N ALA A 34 5.98 6.87 2.98
CA ALA A 34 6.10 5.74 2.07
C ALA A 34 6.34 4.44 2.81
N CYS A 35 5.83 3.35 2.25
CA CYS A 35 6.14 2.01 2.73
C CYS A 35 6.40 1.09 1.54
N ARG A 36 7.27 0.10 1.76
CA ARG A 36 7.51 -0.98 0.83
C ARG A 36 6.55 -2.12 1.15
N VAL A 37 6.01 -2.77 0.13
CA VAL A 37 4.97 -3.78 0.30
C VAL A 37 5.32 -5.05 -0.47
N VAL A 38 5.17 -6.19 0.20
CA VAL A 38 5.25 -7.51 -0.44
C VAL A 38 3.93 -8.21 -0.19
N HIS A 39 3.26 -8.62 -1.27
CA HIS A 39 2.03 -9.41 -1.18
C HIS A 39 2.40 -10.88 -1.05
N VAL A 40 2.10 -11.48 0.09
CA VAL A 40 2.62 -12.81 0.47
C VAL A 40 2.10 -13.91 -0.46
N PHE A 41 0.85 -13.82 -0.91
CA PHE A 41 0.21 -14.87 -1.68
C PHE A 41 0.11 -14.61 -3.18
N ALA A 42 0.70 -13.53 -3.67
CA ALA A 42 0.70 -13.27 -5.09
C ALA A 42 1.68 -14.22 -5.81
N GLY A 43 1.19 -14.92 -6.82
CA GLY A 43 2.01 -15.84 -7.60
C GLY A 43 2.92 -15.16 -8.61
N HIS A 44 2.57 -13.93 -9.02
CA HIS A 44 3.30 -13.16 -10.01
C HIS A 44 3.38 -11.69 -9.62
N PRO A 45 4.44 -10.96 -10.03
CA PRO A 45 4.56 -9.53 -9.75
C PRO A 45 3.38 -8.69 -10.28
N GLU A 46 2.86 -9.05 -11.44
CA GLU A 46 1.71 -8.35 -12.03
C GLU A 46 0.45 -8.53 -11.20
N GLU A 47 0.25 -9.72 -10.65
CA GLU A 47 -0.87 -10.02 -9.77
C GLU A 47 -0.75 -9.21 -8.48
N ALA A 48 0.43 -9.15 -7.88
CA ALA A 48 0.69 -8.37 -6.69
C ALA A 48 0.40 -6.88 -6.93
N LEU A 49 0.86 -6.35 -8.06
CA LEU A 49 0.62 -4.96 -8.43
C LEU A 49 -0.87 -4.67 -8.59
N THR A 50 -1.59 -5.54 -9.31
CA THR A 50 -3.02 -5.37 -9.54
C THR A 50 -3.81 -5.36 -8.23
N GLU A 51 -3.54 -6.32 -7.36
CA GLU A 51 -4.23 -6.40 -6.07
C GLU A 51 -3.91 -5.21 -5.18
N LEU A 52 -2.66 -4.78 -5.15
CA LEU A 52 -2.25 -3.63 -4.36
C LEU A 52 -2.91 -2.34 -4.87
N VAL A 53 -2.99 -2.15 -6.17
CA VAL A 53 -3.65 -0.98 -6.77
C VAL A 53 -5.13 -0.95 -6.38
N PHE A 54 -5.82 -2.07 -6.46
CA PHE A 54 -7.22 -2.16 -6.04
C PHE A 54 -7.39 -1.88 -4.56
N PHE A 55 -6.52 -2.42 -3.73
CA PHE A 55 -6.56 -2.19 -2.29
C PHE A 55 -6.38 -0.72 -1.95
N VAL A 56 -5.34 -0.09 -2.51
CA VAL A 56 -5.03 1.31 -2.25
C VAL A 56 -6.15 2.22 -2.73
N ARG A 57 -6.75 1.90 -3.87
CA ARG A 57 -7.87 2.66 -4.41
C ARG A 57 -9.09 2.59 -3.48
N ALA A 58 -9.42 1.41 -2.96
CA ALA A 58 -10.50 1.24 -2.02
C ALA A 58 -10.22 1.99 -0.71
N TRP A 59 -8.99 1.90 -0.21
CA TRP A 59 -8.58 2.63 0.99
C TRP A 59 -8.69 4.14 0.80
N GLN A 60 -8.27 4.64 -0.36
CA GLN A 60 -8.33 6.07 -0.69
C GLN A 60 -9.77 6.58 -0.74
N LEU A 61 -10.71 5.77 -1.25
CA LEU A 61 -12.12 6.12 -1.26
C LEU A 61 -12.68 6.28 0.15
N ALA A 62 -12.17 5.51 1.10
CA ALA A 62 -12.56 5.61 2.51
C ALA A 62 -11.88 6.79 3.22
N HIS A 63 -10.90 7.44 2.59
CA HIS A 63 -10.13 8.56 3.16
C HIS A 63 -10.11 9.74 2.18
N PRO A 64 -11.25 10.44 2.01
CA PRO A 64 -11.34 11.57 1.06
C PRO A 64 -10.31 12.66 1.39
N GLY A 65 -9.71 13.24 0.37
CA GLY A 65 -8.69 14.26 0.54
C GLY A 65 -7.27 13.74 0.70
N VAL A 66 -7.10 12.43 0.78
CA VAL A 66 -5.79 11.78 0.85
C VAL A 66 -5.50 11.14 -0.50
N SER A 67 -4.29 11.33 -1.01
CA SER A 67 -3.83 10.66 -2.23
C SER A 67 -2.83 9.58 -1.87
N ALA A 68 -2.94 8.43 -2.51
CA ALA A 68 -2.02 7.32 -2.34
C ALA A 68 -1.66 6.75 -3.72
N PHE A 69 -0.38 6.40 -3.89
CA PHE A 69 0.15 5.93 -5.17
C PHE A 69 0.96 4.67 -4.98
N VAL A 70 0.81 3.74 -5.92
CA VAL A 70 1.63 2.53 -5.98
C VAL A 70 2.72 2.73 -7.00
N THR A 71 3.97 2.43 -6.62
CA THR A 71 5.12 2.46 -7.52
C THR A 71 5.84 1.11 -7.50
N GLY A 72 6.41 0.76 -8.61
CA GLY A 72 7.11 -0.52 -8.76
C GLY A 72 8.61 -0.44 -8.66
#